data_676f0436a1a1725692e04a9cac45848d
#
_entry.id   676f0436a1a1725692e04a9cac45848d
#
_cell.length_a   1.000
_cell.length_b   1.000
_cell.length_c   1.000
_cell.angle_alpha   90.00
_cell.angle_beta   90.00
_cell.angle_gamma   90.00
#
_symmetry.space_group_name_H-M   'P 1'
#
loop_
_entity.id
_entity.type
_entity.pdbx_description
1 polymer ?
#
loop_
_entity_poly.entity_id
_entity_poly.type
_entity_poly.pdbx_seq_one_letter_code
_entity_poly.pdbx_strand_id
1 'polypeptide(L)'
;RRGVALRIGVNHGSLSPSIMERYGDTVEGMVASAMEYLRRCREASFGQVVVSIKSSNVRVMVQAYRMLVAAMRREGMRYPLHLGVTEAGDDREGRVKSAVGIGALLCDGIGDTIRVSLTEAPEREIPVARTLAGYFAGRENHAPIPDVDESLYSPYEYRRRMSAETDGIGGNLPPVIANEIPGVVRSRLFEARVADIDSIPDGRVVLLSTDNLNGVAEQRAFFLKMIEKGKTNPVVIRRTYDERDAEALQVKAAADLGPLLLDGFGDGIWIENRNGAVAQDEIDATSLAILQAARVRVSKAEYIACPSCGRTLYDIERTLSAIKARTSHLRGIRIGVMGCIVNGPGEMADADYGYVGSGPGRITLYKGREIMERNIPQERALDTLVELIRRCGDWREPDTV
;
A
#
# COMPACT_ATOMS: atom_id res chain seq x y z
N ARG A 1 -25.93 8.72 -26.56
CA ARG A 1 -26.06 9.23 -27.95
C ARG A 1 -24.69 9.38 -28.65
N ARG A 2 -23.56 9.48 -27.90
CA ARG A 2 -22.19 9.65 -28.47
C ARG A 2 -21.32 8.40 -28.30
N GLY A 3 -21.81 7.30 -27.73
CA GLY A 3 -21.05 6.04 -27.56
C GLY A 3 -19.86 6.14 -26.57
N VAL A 4 -19.83 7.15 -25.68
CA VAL A 4 -18.76 7.33 -24.71
C VAL A 4 -19.01 6.51 -23.45
N ALA A 5 -17.93 5.99 -22.83
CA ALA A 5 -17.98 5.38 -21.52
C ALA A 5 -17.83 6.45 -20.41
N LEU A 6 -18.42 6.17 -19.26
CA LEU A 6 -18.31 7.00 -18.06
C LEU A 6 -17.41 6.29 -17.03
N ARG A 7 -16.40 6.99 -16.49
CA ARG A 7 -15.69 6.50 -15.31
C ARG A 7 -16.20 7.21 -14.06
N ILE A 8 -16.81 6.44 -13.16
CA ILE A 8 -17.17 6.89 -11.81
C ILE A 8 -15.89 6.78 -10.97
N GLY A 9 -15.46 7.90 -10.40
CA GLY A 9 -14.27 7.97 -9.55
C GLY A 9 -14.64 8.45 -8.15
N VAL A 10 -14.32 7.67 -7.13
CA VAL A 10 -14.45 8.05 -5.72
C VAL A 10 -13.04 8.10 -5.11
N ASN A 11 -12.73 9.18 -4.43
CA ASN A 11 -11.45 9.36 -3.72
C ASN A 11 -11.72 9.54 -2.23
N HIS A 12 -10.91 8.88 -1.40
CA HIS A 12 -10.82 9.14 0.03
C HIS A 12 -10.52 10.63 0.27
N GLY A 13 -11.17 11.23 1.24
CA GLY A 13 -11.04 12.66 1.54
C GLY A 13 -11.87 13.61 0.66
N SER A 14 -12.60 13.10 -0.36
CA SER A 14 -13.38 13.90 -1.31
C SER A 14 -14.82 13.39 -1.47
N LEU A 15 -15.42 12.89 -0.41
CA LEU A 15 -16.81 12.41 -0.40
C LEU A 15 -17.79 13.57 -0.32
N SER A 16 -19.03 13.34 -0.83
CA SER A 16 -20.09 14.36 -0.76
C SER A 16 -20.51 14.63 0.70
N PRO A 17 -21.00 15.85 1.01
CA PRO A 17 -21.45 16.16 2.37
C PRO A 17 -22.50 15.17 2.92
N SER A 18 -23.41 14.70 2.10
CA SER A 18 -24.44 13.73 2.50
C SER A 18 -23.88 12.35 2.86
N ILE A 19 -22.81 11.91 2.17
CA ILE A 19 -22.09 10.69 2.50
C ILE A 19 -21.27 10.89 3.77
N MET A 20 -20.56 12.03 3.88
CA MET A 20 -19.78 12.38 5.06
C MET A 20 -20.61 12.42 6.34
N GLU A 21 -21.83 12.96 6.27
CA GLU A 21 -22.75 13.01 7.42
C GLU A 21 -23.20 11.60 7.86
N ARG A 22 -23.44 10.69 6.90
CA ARG A 22 -24.01 9.35 7.18
C ARG A 22 -22.96 8.30 7.52
N TYR A 23 -21.79 8.37 6.91
CA TYR A 23 -20.76 7.31 6.97
C TYR A 23 -19.40 7.81 7.41
N GLY A 24 -19.19 9.14 7.44
CA GLY A 24 -17.84 9.70 7.60
C GLY A 24 -16.94 9.45 6.39
N ASP A 25 -15.65 9.77 6.57
CA ASP A 25 -14.59 9.51 5.58
C ASP A 25 -14.03 8.09 5.79
N THR A 26 -14.85 7.09 5.50
CA THR A 26 -14.61 5.68 5.78
C THR A 26 -14.67 4.83 4.52
N VAL A 27 -14.21 3.57 4.60
CA VAL A 27 -14.34 2.57 3.53
C VAL A 27 -15.81 2.40 3.13
N GLU A 28 -16.72 2.31 4.11
CA GLU A 28 -18.15 2.19 3.90
C GLU A 28 -18.71 3.42 3.16
N GLY A 29 -18.27 4.62 3.52
CA GLY A 29 -18.66 5.87 2.85
C GLY A 29 -18.20 5.89 1.39
N MET A 30 -16.98 5.47 1.11
CA MET A 30 -16.47 5.36 -0.27
C MET A 30 -17.29 4.38 -1.11
N VAL A 31 -17.60 3.20 -0.56
CA VAL A 31 -18.41 2.18 -1.23
C VAL A 31 -19.85 2.66 -1.43
N ALA A 32 -20.46 3.27 -0.41
CA ALA A 32 -21.81 3.83 -0.51
C ALA A 32 -21.89 4.88 -1.61
N SER A 33 -20.92 5.80 -1.68
CA SER A 33 -20.82 6.80 -2.75
C SER A 33 -20.75 6.16 -4.13
N ALA A 34 -19.88 5.18 -4.34
CA ALA A 34 -19.77 4.48 -5.62
C ALA A 34 -21.08 3.78 -6.00
N MET A 35 -21.69 3.07 -5.07
CA MET A 35 -22.94 2.33 -5.29
C MET A 35 -24.14 3.25 -5.61
N GLU A 36 -24.20 4.44 -5.00
CA GLU A 36 -25.25 5.43 -5.37
C GLU A 36 -25.16 5.81 -6.85
N TYR A 37 -23.97 6.12 -7.37
CA TYR A 37 -23.79 6.42 -8.79
C TYR A 37 -24.09 5.22 -9.69
N LEU A 38 -23.68 4.00 -9.29
CA LEU A 38 -23.96 2.79 -10.07
C LEU A 38 -25.45 2.48 -10.16
N ARG A 39 -26.21 2.65 -9.08
CA ARG A 39 -27.67 2.50 -9.09
C ARG A 39 -28.33 3.48 -10.04
N ARG A 40 -27.91 4.75 -10.04
CA ARG A 40 -28.40 5.76 -10.99
C ARG A 40 -28.07 5.43 -12.45
N CYS A 41 -26.86 4.92 -12.73
CA CYS A 41 -26.51 4.45 -14.06
C CYS A 41 -27.41 3.29 -14.50
N ARG A 42 -27.71 2.34 -13.61
CA ARG A 42 -28.62 1.22 -13.87
C ARG A 42 -30.04 1.70 -14.11
N GLU A 43 -30.57 2.62 -13.29
CA GLU A 43 -31.87 3.24 -13.47
C GLU A 43 -32.02 3.96 -14.82
N ALA A 44 -30.93 4.61 -15.26
CA ALA A 44 -30.86 5.26 -16.57
C ALA A 44 -30.56 4.29 -17.74
N SER A 45 -30.48 2.98 -17.49
CA SER A 45 -30.10 1.95 -18.48
C SER A 45 -28.76 2.25 -19.16
N PHE A 46 -27.82 2.87 -18.41
CA PHE A 46 -26.48 3.23 -18.91
C PHE A 46 -25.43 2.23 -18.39
N GLY A 47 -25.00 1.30 -19.26
CA GLY A 47 -24.10 0.20 -18.91
C GLY A 47 -22.63 0.44 -19.24
N GLN A 48 -22.28 1.50 -19.99
CA GLN A 48 -20.88 1.79 -20.36
C GLN A 48 -20.16 2.51 -19.22
N VAL A 49 -19.94 1.82 -18.11
CA VAL A 49 -19.40 2.38 -16.87
C VAL A 49 -18.13 1.64 -16.44
N VAL A 50 -17.12 2.38 -16.01
CA VAL A 50 -15.93 1.88 -15.31
C VAL A 50 -15.92 2.51 -13.92
N VAL A 51 -15.53 1.77 -12.89
CA VAL A 51 -15.49 2.28 -11.51
C VAL A 51 -14.07 2.35 -11.00
N SER A 52 -13.72 3.44 -10.31
CA SER A 52 -12.46 3.55 -9.58
C SER A 52 -12.70 4.09 -8.17
N ILE A 53 -12.11 3.42 -7.17
CA ILE A 53 -12.03 3.91 -5.80
C ILE A 53 -10.54 4.06 -5.46
N LYS A 54 -10.13 5.26 -5.07
CA LYS A 54 -8.72 5.57 -4.84
C LYS A 54 -8.48 6.13 -3.44
N SER A 55 -7.34 5.76 -2.88
CA SER A 55 -6.80 6.30 -1.64
C SER A 55 -5.28 6.28 -1.70
N SER A 56 -4.63 7.22 -1.01
CA SER A 56 -3.20 7.19 -0.72
C SER A 56 -2.85 6.15 0.34
N ASN A 57 -3.84 5.78 1.16
CA ASN A 57 -3.76 4.68 2.11
C ASN A 57 -4.08 3.36 1.41
N VAL A 58 -3.05 2.55 1.19
CA VAL A 58 -3.15 1.27 0.48
C VAL A 58 -4.16 0.32 1.13
N ARG A 59 -4.18 0.25 2.47
CA ARG A 59 -5.09 -0.62 3.22
C ARG A 59 -6.55 -0.22 2.98
N VAL A 60 -6.85 1.08 3.08
CA VAL A 60 -8.19 1.63 2.81
C VAL A 60 -8.61 1.34 1.36
N MET A 61 -7.70 1.53 0.40
CA MET A 61 -7.98 1.27 -1.01
C MET A 61 -8.35 -0.20 -1.25
N VAL A 62 -7.55 -1.14 -0.75
CA VAL A 62 -7.77 -2.58 -0.94
C VAL A 62 -9.09 -3.02 -0.32
N GLN A 63 -9.37 -2.60 0.92
CA GLN A 63 -10.62 -2.90 1.60
C GLN A 63 -11.83 -2.33 0.86
N ALA A 64 -11.73 -1.10 0.36
CA ALA A 64 -12.82 -0.44 -0.38
C ALA A 64 -13.16 -1.19 -1.68
N TYR A 65 -12.16 -1.64 -2.45
CA TYR A 65 -12.42 -2.43 -3.66
C TYR A 65 -13.02 -3.80 -3.35
N ARG A 66 -12.49 -4.52 -2.35
CA ARG A 66 -13.04 -5.80 -1.92
C ARG A 66 -14.51 -5.65 -1.50
N MET A 67 -14.82 -4.63 -0.69
CA MET A 67 -16.18 -4.34 -0.24
C MET A 67 -17.09 -3.88 -1.39
N LEU A 68 -16.57 -3.07 -2.34
CA LEU A 68 -17.32 -2.66 -3.53
C LEU A 68 -17.70 -3.87 -4.40
N VAL A 69 -16.76 -4.79 -4.64
CA VAL A 69 -17.03 -6.02 -5.40
C VAL A 69 -18.11 -6.84 -4.74
N ALA A 70 -18.07 -7.02 -3.42
CA ALA A 70 -19.08 -7.72 -2.66
C ALA A 70 -20.46 -7.01 -2.74
N ALA A 71 -20.48 -5.68 -2.68
CA ALA A 71 -21.71 -4.89 -2.81
C ALA A 71 -22.30 -4.98 -4.23
N MET A 72 -21.48 -4.85 -5.27
CA MET A 72 -21.92 -5.00 -6.65
C MET A 72 -22.47 -6.40 -6.92
N ARG A 73 -21.80 -7.45 -6.44
CA ARG A 73 -22.26 -8.86 -6.60
C ARG A 73 -23.61 -9.09 -5.96
N ARG A 74 -23.86 -8.54 -4.75
CA ARG A 74 -25.16 -8.64 -4.06
C ARG A 74 -26.30 -8.00 -4.85
N GLU A 75 -26.01 -6.95 -5.63
CA GLU A 75 -27.01 -6.27 -6.47
C GLU A 75 -27.00 -6.73 -7.93
N GLY A 76 -26.27 -7.79 -8.28
CA GLY A 76 -26.18 -8.32 -9.65
C GLY A 76 -25.43 -7.41 -10.63
N MET A 77 -24.58 -6.51 -10.15
CA MET A 77 -23.78 -5.60 -10.96
C MET A 77 -22.40 -6.20 -11.26
N ARG A 78 -21.87 -5.94 -12.48
CA ARG A 78 -20.55 -6.41 -12.95
C ARG A 78 -19.89 -5.33 -13.79
N TYR A 79 -19.55 -4.21 -13.19
CA TYR A 79 -18.84 -3.13 -13.88
C TYR A 79 -17.32 -3.31 -13.80
N PRO A 80 -16.59 -3.01 -14.88
CA PRO A 80 -15.12 -3.03 -14.87
C PRO A 80 -14.55 -2.08 -13.81
N LEU A 81 -13.43 -2.51 -13.22
CA LEU A 81 -12.73 -1.80 -12.16
C LEU A 81 -11.38 -1.26 -12.65
N HIS A 82 -11.13 0.01 -12.38
CA HIS A 82 -9.87 0.68 -12.68
C HIS A 82 -9.09 0.92 -11.38
N LEU A 83 -8.06 0.11 -11.15
CA LEU A 83 -7.28 0.15 -9.92
C LEU A 83 -6.21 1.24 -9.94
N GLY A 84 -5.88 1.78 -8.78
CA GLY A 84 -4.75 2.69 -8.62
C GLY A 84 -4.64 3.24 -7.21
N VAL A 85 -3.40 3.29 -6.70
CA VAL A 85 -3.05 4.07 -5.52
C VAL A 85 -2.86 5.51 -5.96
N THR A 86 -3.44 6.46 -5.24
CA THR A 86 -3.25 7.90 -5.53
C THR A 86 -2.18 8.47 -4.61
N GLU A 87 -1.48 9.52 -5.06
CA GLU A 87 -0.43 10.19 -4.30
C GLU A 87 0.60 9.21 -3.69
N ALA A 88 1.03 8.23 -4.49
CA ALA A 88 1.92 7.17 -4.01
C ALA A 88 3.34 7.68 -3.65
N GLY A 89 3.71 8.87 -4.15
CA GLY A 89 5.05 9.42 -4.01
C GLY A 89 5.96 9.05 -5.19
N ASP A 90 7.25 9.12 -4.99
CA ASP A 90 8.27 8.91 -6.00
C ASP A 90 9.15 7.69 -5.69
N ASP A 91 10.07 7.37 -6.59
CA ASP A 91 11.13 6.38 -6.46
C ASP A 91 10.61 5.02 -5.92
N ARG A 92 11.39 4.36 -5.06
CA ARG A 92 11.03 3.07 -4.45
C ARG A 92 9.70 3.11 -3.72
N GLU A 93 9.43 4.16 -2.93
CA GLU A 93 8.21 4.25 -2.14
C GLU A 93 6.97 4.25 -3.02
N GLY A 94 6.97 5.04 -4.08
CA GLY A 94 5.85 5.13 -5.01
C GLY A 94 5.58 3.80 -5.74
N ARG A 95 6.65 3.14 -6.20
CA ARG A 95 6.58 1.85 -6.88
C ARG A 95 6.06 0.75 -5.95
N VAL A 96 6.66 0.64 -4.78
CA VAL A 96 6.27 -0.36 -3.76
C VAL A 96 4.84 -0.14 -3.29
N LYS A 97 4.44 1.10 -2.98
CA LYS A 97 3.07 1.43 -2.56
C LYS A 97 2.05 1.06 -3.62
N SER A 98 2.32 1.40 -4.89
CA SER A 98 1.47 1.03 -6.03
C SER A 98 1.36 -0.49 -6.19
N ALA A 99 2.50 -1.20 -6.11
CA ALA A 99 2.55 -2.65 -6.29
C ALA A 99 1.88 -3.41 -5.14
N VAL A 100 2.03 -2.97 -3.88
CA VAL A 100 1.32 -3.54 -2.73
C VAL A 100 -0.19 -3.42 -2.91
N GLY A 101 -0.69 -2.23 -3.26
CA GLY A 101 -2.13 -1.99 -3.36
C GLY A 101 -2.78 -2.64 -4.57
N ILE A 102 -2.24 -2.40 -5.75
CA ILE A 102 -2.76 -2.97 -7.00
C ILE A 102 -2.54 -4.49 -6.99
N GLY A 103 -1.35 -4.95 -6.58
CA GLY A 103 -1.00 -6.36 -6.51
C GLY A 103 -1.92 -7.17 -5.61
N ALA A 104 -2.33 -6.62 -4.44
CA ALA A 104 -3.27 -7.28 -3.55
C ALA A 104 -4.62 -7.57 -4.23
N LEU A 105 -5.13 -6.60 -4.98
CA LEU A 105 -6.39 -6.76 -5.71
C LEU A 105 -6.26 -7.71 -6.89
N LEU A 106 -5.16 -7.64 -7.65
CA LEU A 106 -4.90 -8.57 -8.75
C LEU A 106 -4.73 -10.02 -8.24
N CYS A 107 -4.14 -10.23 -7.04
CA CYS A 107 -4.09 -11.54 -6.38
C CYS A 107 -5.49 -12.09 -6.06
N ASP A 108 -6.44 -11.20 -5.78
CA ASP A 108 -7.84 -11.57 -5.49
C ASP A 108 -8.69 -11.70 -6.77
N GLY A 109 -8.09 -11.56 -7.97
CA GLY A 109 -8.79 -11.56 -9.26
C GLY A 109 -9.65 -10.31 -9.47
N ILE A 110 -9.32 -9.20 -8.82
CA ILE A 110 -10.04 -7.92 -8.88
C ILE A 110 -9.23 -6.94 -9.72
N GLY A 111 -9.86 -6.35 -10.76
CA GLY A 111 -9.29 -5.29 -11.59
C GLY A 111 -9.22 -5.64 -13.06
N ASP A 112 -9.64 -4.69 -13.90
CA ASP A 112 -9.66 -4.82 -15.36
C ASP A 112 -8.63 -3.91 -16.03
N THR A 113 -8.33 -2.77 -15.40
CA THR A 113 -7.29 -1.83 -15.80
C THR A 113 -6.57 -1.27 -14.58
N ILE A 114 -5.33 -0.86 -14.74
CA ILE A 114 -4.51 -0.30 -13.66
C ILE A 114 -3.94 1.07 -14.03
N ARG A 115 -3.68 1.89 -13.02
CA ARG A 115 -2.88 3.12 -13.11
C ARG A 115 -1.85 3.12 -11.98
N VAL A 116 -0.58 3.18 -12.34
CA VAL A 116 0.49 3.60 -11.44
C VAL A 116 0.51 5.13 -11.41
N SER A 117 0.81 5.73 -10.28
CA SER A 117 0.80 7.19 -10.11
C SER A 117 2.03 7.59 -9.29
N LEU A 118 3.05 8.15 -9.98
CA LEU A 118 4.32 8.54 -9.38
C LEU A 118 4.50 10.05 -9.44
N THR A 119 5.20 10.61 -8.45
CA THR A 119 5.66 12.01 -8.44
C THR A 119 6.96 12.11 -9.23
N GLU A 120 6.91 11.69 -10.50
CA GLU A 120 8.02 11.61 -11.45
C GLU A 120 7.48 11.95 -12.86
N ALA A 121 8.38 11.97 -13.87
CA ALA A 121 7.98 12.09 -15.26
C ALA A 121 7.02 10.96 -15.67
N PRO A 122 5.89 11.25 -16.37
CA PRO A 122 4.82 10.27 -16.63
C PRO A 122 5.26 8.99 -17.32
N GLU A 123 6.31 9.04 -18.14
CA GLU A 123 6.88 7.88 -18.83
C GLU A 123 7.48 6.85 -17.86
N ARG A 124 7.82 7.24 -16.63
CA ARG A 124 8.32 6.34 -15.59
C ARG A 124 7.24 5.42 -15.01
N GLU A 125 5.98 5.79 -15.14
CA GLU A 125 4.85 4.96 -14.69
C GLU A 125 4.66 3.71 -15.57
N ILE A 126 5.00 3.80 -16.87
CA ILE A 126 4.72 2.73 -17.86
C ILE A 126 5.49 1.43 -17.58
N PRO A 127 6.81 1.43 -17.34
CA PRO A 127 7.56 0.21 -17.02
C PRO A 127 7.00 -0.49 -15.78
N VAL A 128 6.74 0.27 -14.72
CA VAL A 128 6.18 -0.24 -13.45
C VAL A 128 4.82 -0.88 -13.67
N ALA A 129 3.92 -0.21 -14.40
CA ALA A 129 2.59 -0.73 -14.70
C ALA A 129 2.65 -2.00 -15.57
N ARG A 130 3.55 -2.07 -16.56
CA ARG A 130 3.75 -3.24 -17.41
C ARG A 130 4.31 -4.43 -16.62
N THR A 131 5.33 -4.19 -15.79
CA THR A 131 5.91 -5.22 -14.91
C THR A 131 4.84 -5.78 -13.99
N LEU A 132 4.07 -4.91 -13.33
CA LEU A 132 3.02 -5.33 -12.42
C LEU A 132 1.92 -6.13 -13.11
N ALA A 133 1.35 -5.63 -14.21
CA ALA A 133 0.30 -6.32 -14.93
C ALA A 133 0.80 -7.67 -15.53
N GLY A 134 1.98 -7.68 -16.14
CA GLY A 134 2.58 -8.88 -16.72
C GLY A 134 2.93 -9.96 -15.69
N TYR A 135 3.24 -9.55 -14.46
CA TYR A 135 3.60 -10.47 -13.37
C TYR A 135 2.44 -11.39 -12.94
N PHE A 136 1.21 -10.97 -13.18
CA PHE A 136 0.01 -11.78 -12.88
C PHE A 136 -0.45 -12.65 -14.04
N ALA A 137 0.09 -12.45 -15.25
CA ALA A 137 -0.27 -13.27 -16.40
C ALA A 137 0.19 -14.72 -16.20
N GLY A 138 -0.69 -15.67 -16.49
CA GLY A 138 -0.40 -17.11 -16.40
C GLY A 138 -0.52 -17.71 -15.00
N ARG A 139 -0.86 -16.92 -13.98
CA ARG A 139 -1.05 -17.45 -12.60
C ARG A 139 -2.23 -18.42 -12.49
N GLU A 140 -3.17 -18.41 -13.41
CA GLU A 140 -4.26 -19.39 -13.53
C GLU A 140 -3.77 -20.83 -13.72
N ASN A 141 -2.55 -21.02 -14.19
CA ASN A 141 -1.92 -22.33 -14.39
C ASN A 141 -1.18 -22.83 -13.12
N HIS A 142 -1.52 -22.31 -11.95
CA HIS A 142 -0.89 -22.68 -10.69
C HIS A 142 -1.18 -24.12 -10.26
N ALA A 143 -0.28 -24.72 -9.48
CA ALA A 143 -0.52 -26.01 -8.84
C ALA A 143 -1.72 -25.92 -7.86
N PRO A 144 -2.42 -27.05 -7.60
CA PRO A 144 -3.53 -27.06 -6.66
C PRO A 144 -3.17 -26.47 -5.29
N ILE A 145 -4.04 -25.60 -4.78
CA ILE A 145 -3.92 -24.99 -3.45
C ILE A 145 -4.95 -25.69 -2.54
N PRO A 146 -4.59 -26.03 -1.30
CA PRO A 146 -5.52 -26.67 -0.40
C PRO A 146 -6.75 -25.80 -0.09
N ASP A 147 -7.91 -26.40 -0.02
CA ASP A 147 -9.13 -25.75 0.46
C ASP A 147 -8.97 -25.30 1.91
N VAL A 148 -9.47 -24.13 2.22
CA VAL A 148 -9.39 -23.50 3.54
C VAL A 148 -10.71 -22.83 3.88
N ASP A 149 -10.99 -22.66 5.16
CA ASP A 149 -12.11 -21.86 5.63
C ASP A 149 -11.76 -20.37 5.57
N GLU A 150 -12.25 -19.69 4.54
CA GLU A 150 -12.03 -18.25 4.35
C GLU A 150 -12.74 -17.39 5.42
N SER A 151 -13.67 -17.95 6.20
CA SER A 151 -14.35 -17.22 7.28
C SER A 151 -13.43 -16.93 8.48
N LEU A 152 -12.25 -17.56 8.52
CA LEU A 152 -11.26 -17.39 9.60
C LEU A 152 -10.55 -16.02 9.59
N TYR A 153 -10.72 -15.25 8.50
CA TYR A 153 -10.23 -13.87 8.45
C TYR A 153 -11.23 -12.96 7.73
N SER A 154 -11.13 -11.64 7.94
CA SER A 154 -11.93 -10.66 7.21
C SER A 154 -11.11 -10.00 6.11
N PRO A 155 -11.49 -10.11 4.83
CA PRO A 155 -10.82 -9.37 3.75
C PRO A 155 -11.17 -7.87 3.76
N TYR A 156 -12.09 -7.44 4.62
CA TYR A 156 -12.63 -6.07 4.71
C TYR A 156 -12.11 -5.30 5.91
N GLU A 157 -11.48 -5.99 6.89
CA GLU A 157 -10.96 -5.39 8.12
C GLU A 157 -9.57 -5.93 8.42
N TYR A 158 -8.61 -5.05 8.67
CA TYR A 158 -7.28 -5.47 9.06
C TYR A 158 -7.26 -5.99 10.50
N ARG A 159 -6.85 -7.23 10.67
CA ARG A 159 -6.57 -7.82 11.96
C ARG A 159 -5.29 -8.65 11.90
N ARG A 160 -4.28 -8.24 12.67
CA ARG A 160 -3.04 -9.01 12.73
C ARG A 160 -3.30 -10.38 13.35
N ARG A 161 -2.80 -11.43 12.69
CA ARG A 161 -2.84 -12.80 13.23
C ARG A 161 -2.06 -12.85 14.55
N MET A 162 -2.65 -13.48 15.56
CA MET A 162 -1.99 -13.72 16.83
C MET A 162 -0.86 -14.72 16.66
N SER A 163 0.35 -14.35 17.07
CA SER A 163 1.51 -15.20 17.14
C SER A 163 2.16 -15.10 18.52
N ALA A 164 2.85 -16.17 18.95
CA ALA A 164 3.70 -16.11 20.13
C ALA A 164 5.00 -15.37 19.81
N GLU A 165 5.56 -14.67 20.78
CA GLU A 165 6.91 -14.14 20.64
C GLU A 165 7.92 -15.28 20.83
N THR A 166 8.79 -15.49 19.83
CA THR A 166 9.82 -16.54 19.84
C THR A 166 11.11 -15.97 19.23
N ASP A 167 12.20 -16.06 19.95
CA ASP A 167 13.52 -15.58 19.50
C ASP A 167 13.51 -14.10 19.06
N GLY A 168 12.66 -13.25 19.66
CA GLY A 168 12.51 -11.83 19.32
C GLY A 168 11.68 -11.57 18.04
N ILE A 169 10.91 -12.54 17.57
CA ILE A 169 10.04 -12.45 16.41
C ILE A 169 8.60 -12.78 16.81
N GLY A 170 7.61 -12.08 16.28
CA GLY A 170 6.19 -12.33 16.55
C GLY A 170 5.64 -11.56 17.75
N GLY A 171 4.52 -12.00 18.28
CA GLY A 171 3.79 -11.31 19.34
C GLY A 171 3.39 -9.88 18.91
N ASN A 172 3.67 -8.92 19.77
CA ASN A 172 3.41 -7.50 19.53
C ASN A 172 4.59 -6.78 18.86
N LEU A 173 5.69 -7.47 18.55
CA LEU A 173 6.85 -6.88 17.92
C LEU A 173 6.56 -6.50 16.46
N PRO A 174 7.22 -5.44 15.93
CA PRO A 174 7.13 -5.12 14.51
C PRO A 174 7.68 -6.28 13.67
N PRO A 175 7.12 -6.54 12.48
CA PRO A 175 7.67 -7.55 11.57
C PRO A 175 9.13 -7.27 11.21
N VAL A 176 9.96 -8.32 11.20
CA VAL A 176 11.40 -8.23 10.90
C VAL A 176 11.67 -8.39 9.40
N ILE A 177 12.84 -7.91 8.95
CA ILE A 177 13.40 -8.25 7.64
C ILE A 177 14.53 -9.27 7.79
N ALA A 178 14.87 -9.97 6.71
CA ALA A 178 15.85 -11.04 6.73
C ALA A 178 17.17 -10.67 7.42
N ASN A 179 17.71 -9.47 7.14
CA ASN A 179 19.00 -9.03 7.66
C ASN A 179 19.00 -8.75 9.18
N GLU A 180 17.83 -8.54 9.77
CA GLU A 180 17.66 -8.33 11.22
C GLU A 180 17.58 -9.64 12.02
N ILE A 181 17.40 -10.78 11.35
CA ILE A 181 17.33 -12.09 12.02
C ILE A 181 18.74 -12.54 12.39
N PRO A 182 19.07 -12.71 13.69
CA PRO A 182 20.40 -13.12 14.11
C PRO A 182 20.81 -14.48 13.54
N GLY A 183 22.08 -14.70 13.22
CA GLY A 183 22.57 -15.94 12.63
C GLY A 183 22.24 -17.20 13.44
N VAL A 184 22.28 -17.10 14.77
CA VAL A 184 21.87 -18.20 15.68
C VAL A 184 20.38 -18.53 15.56
N VAL A 185 19.53 -17.55 15.28
CA VAL A 185 18.08 -17.75 15.05
C VAL A 185 17.87 -18.34 13.66
N ARG A 186 18.56 -17.79 12.63
CA ARG A 186 18.49 -18.30 11.25
C ARG A 186 18.79 -19.80 11.16
N SER A 187 19.81 -20.28 11.87
CA SER A 187 20.17 -21.71 11.86
C SER A 187 19.13 -22.63 12.50
N ARG A 188 18.14 -22.06 13.20
CA ARG A 188 17.07 -22.80 13.90
C ARG A 188 15.69 -22.57 13.32
N LEU A 189 15.54 -21.78 12.23
CA LEU A 189 14.28 -21.60 11.56
C LEU A 189 13.73 -22.96 11.09
N PHE A 190 12.42 -23.15 11.24
CA PHE A 190 11.75 -24.31 10.69
C PHE A 190 11.26 -23.95 9.28
N GLU A 191 11.92 -24.48 8.27
CA GLU A 191 11.47 -24.29 6.88
C GLU A 191 10.20 -25.09 6.63
N ALA A 192 9.16 -24.41 6.14
CA ALA A 192 7.86 -25.01 5.89
C ALA A 192 7.27 -24.55 4.55
N ARG A 193 6.44 -25.43 4.00
CA ARG A 193 5.48 -25.18 2.91
C ARG A 193 4.08 -25.45 3.44
N VAL A 194 3.05 -25.23 2.67
CA VAL A 194 1.66 -25.46 3.07
C VAL A 194 1.40 -26.92 3.50
N ALA A 195 2.10 -27.87 2.91
CA ALA A 195 1.98 -29.29 3.26
C ALA A 195 2.59 -29.67 4.63
N ASP A 196 3.49 -28.84 5.18
CA ASP A 196 4.28 -29.16 6.37
C ASP A 196 3.61 -28.72 7.69
N ILE A 197 2.41 -28.20 7.61
CA ILE A 197 1.72 -27.55 8.75
C ILE A 197 1.62 -28.44 10.00
N ASP A 198 1.37 -29.74 9.82
CA ASP A 198 1.21 -30.68 10.91
C ASP A 198 2.54 -31.04 11.59
N SER A 199 3.64 -30.89 10.88
CA SER A 199 4.99 -31.18 11.36
C SER A 199 5.67 -29.99 12.05
N ILE A 200 5.06 -28.80 12.05
CA ILE A 200 5.64 -27.61 12.69
C ILE A 200 5.71 -27.79 14.21
N PRO A 201 6.92 -27.80 14.79
CA PRO A 201 7.06 -27.91 16.25
C PRO A 201 6.62 -26.60 16.94
N ASP A 202 6.04 -26.71 18.12
CA ASP A 202 5.71 -25.54 18.93
C ASP A 202 6.99 -24.78 19.35
N GLY A 203 6.84 -23.46 19.54
CA GLY A 203 7.96 -22.60 19.96
C GLY A 203 9.09 -22.43 18.93
N ARG A 204 8.82 -22.66 17.66
CA ARG A 204 9.78 -22.42 16.57
C ARG A 204 9.30 -21.31 15.67
N VAL A 205 10.23 -20.49 15.20
CA VAL A 205 9.98 -19.53 14.11
C VAL A 205 9.93 -20.29 12.80
N VAL A 206 8.87 -20.08 12.04
CA VAL A 206 8.66 -20.71 10.73
C VAL A 206 9.20 -19.81 9.62
N LEU A 207 9.95 -20.38 8.69
CA LEU A 207 10.32 -19.75 7.42
C LEU A 207 9.43 -20.33 6.32
N LEU A 208 8.39 -19.61 5.96
CA LEU A 208 7.38 -20.06 5.01
C LEU A 208 7.81 -19.79 3.57
N SER A 209 7.94 -20.83 2.78
CA SER A 209 8.33 -20.77 1.36
C SER A 209 7.26 -21.33 0.43
N THR A 210 7.32 -20.97 -0.84
CA THR A 210 6.47 -21.51 -1.90
C THR A 210 7.21 -21.50 -3.23
N ASP A 211 6.92 -22.51 -4.08
CA ASP A 211 7.30 -22.55 -5.50
C ASP A 211 6.06 -22.47 -6.40
N ASN A 212 4.87 -22.26 -5.81
CA ASN A 212 3.62 -22.18 -6.56
C ASN A 212 3.57 -20.88 -7.39
N LEU A 213 3.09 -20.95 -8.62
CA LEU A 213 2.87 -19.77 -9.48
C LEU A 213 1.93 -18.74 -8.80
N ASN A 214 0.89 -19.22 -8.10
CA ASN A 214 0.05 -18.40 -7.23
C ASN A 214 0.49 -18.54 -5.77
N GLY A 215 1.74 -18.18 -5.49
CA GLY A 215 2.33 -18.33 -4.17
C GLY A 215 1.66 -17.49 -3.08
N VAL A 216 1.01 -16.37 -3.45
CA VAL A 216 0.25 -15.56 -2.48
C VAL A 216 -0.95 -16.35 -1.95
N ALA A 217 -1.73 -16.97 -2.84
CA ALA A 217 -2.88 -17.77 -2.44
C ALA A 217 -2.47 -19.01 -1.63
N GLU A 218 -1.37 -19.69 -2.03
CA GLU A 218 -0.85 -20.84 -1.28
C GLU A 218 -0.35 -20.44 0.13
N GLN A 219 0.39 -19.33 0.24
CA GLN A 219 0.85 -18.83 1.55
C GLN A 219 -0.30 -18.31 2.40
N ARG A 220 -1.33 -17.71 1.79
CA ARG A 220 -2.58 -17.35 2.50
C ARG A 220 -3.27 -18.59 3.06
N ALA A 221 -3.39 -19.66 2.27
CA ALA A 221 -3.94 -20.93 2.72
C ALA A 221 -3.15 -21.52 3.90
N PHE A 222 -1.82 -21.40 3.89
CA PHE A 222 -0.99 -21.80 5.04
C PHE A 222 -1.40 -21.06 6.31
N PHE A 223 -1.54 -19.73 6.28
CA PHE A 223 -1.93 -18.95 7.45
C PHE A 223 -3.34 -19.31 7.95
N LEU A 224 -4.29 -19.54 7.05
CA LEU A 224 -5.65 -19.94 7.43
C LEU A 224 -5.65 -21.33 8.09
N LYS A 225 -4.86 -22.27 7.58
CA LYS A 225 -4.69 -23.58 8.23
C LYS A 225 -3.98 -23.48 9.59
N MET A 226 -3.03 -22.56 9.76
CA MET A 226 -2.44 -22.31 11.08
C MET A 226 -3.48 -21.80 12.09
N ILE A 227 -4.37 -20.88 11.63
CA ILE A 227 -5.47 -20.38 12.47
C ILE A 227 -6.43 -21.50 12.83
N GLU A 228 -6.87 -22.29 11.84
CA GLU A 228 -7.75 -23.45 12.03
C GLU A 228 -7.19 -24.43 13.08
N LYS A 229 -5.87 -24.68 13.03
CA LYS A 229 -5.17 -25.59 13.95
C LYS A 229 -4.71 -24.95 15.27
N GLY A 230 -5.02 -23.68 15.50
CA GLY A 230 -4.61 -22.96 16.71
C GLY A 230 -3.09 -22.76 16.86
N LYS A 231 -2.31 -22.86 15.77
CA LYS A 231 -0.86 -22.69 15.82
C LYS A 231 -0.49 -21.21 15.91
N THR A 232 0.33 -20.87 16.91
CA THR A 232 0.76 -19.50 17.22
C THR A 232 2.22 -19.22 16.86
N ASN A 233 2.90 -20.13 16.18
CA ASN A 233 4.27 -19.92 15.71
C ASN A 233 4.40 -18.61 14.95
N PRO A 234 5.45 -17.78 15.21
CA PRO A 234 5.75 -16.64 14.34
C PRO A 234 6.23 -17.13 12.98
N VAL A 235 5.86 -16.39 11.93
CA VAL A 235 6.13 -16.78 10.54
C VAL A 235 6.84 -15.65 9.81
N VAL A 236 8.03 -15.95 9.26
CA VAL A 236 8.75 -15.13 8.29
C VAL A 236 8.40 -15.63 6.89
N ILE A 237 7.86 -14.77 6.06
CA ILE A 237 7.43 -15.11 4.70
C ILE A 237 8.61 -14.97 3.75
N ARG A 238 9.09 -16.07 3.17
CA ARG A 238 10.17 -16.06 2.16
C ARG A 238 9.59 -16.06 0.75
N ARG A 239 10.14 -15.16 -0.09
CA ARG A 239 9.93 -15.15 -1.54
C ARG A 239 11.27 -15.09 -2.25
N THR A 240 11.41 -15.90 -3.29
CA THR A 240 12.65 -16.04 -4.06
C THR A 240 12.45 -15.53 -5.47
N TYR A 241 13.40 -14.72 -5.95
CA TYR A 241 13.42 -14.07 -7.25
C TYR A 241 14.73 -14.33 -7.98
N ASP A 242 14.76 -14.04 -9.28
CA ASP A 242 15.95 -14.05 -10.13
C ASP A 242 15.97 -12.79 -11.02
N GLU A 243 15.78 -11.62 -10.38
CA GLU A 243 15.67 -10.34 -11.07
C GLU A 243 17.04 -9.68 -11.21
N ARG A 244 17.31 -9.15 -12.41
CA ARG A 244 18.55 -8.40 -12.68
C ARG A 244 18.40 -6.91 -12.42
N ASP A 245 17.17 -6.44 -12.40
CA ASP A 245 16.78 -5.05 -12.23
C ASP A 245 16.10 -4.84 -10.86
N ALA A 246 16.56 -3.83 -10.13
CA ALA A 246 16.04 -3.50 -8.80
C ALA A 246 14.56 -3.07 -8.85
N GLU A 247 14.13 -2.33 -9.89
CA GLU A 247 12.74 -1.90 -10.04
C GLU A 247 11.81 -3.11 -10.24
N ALA A 248 12.21 -4.07 -11.06
CA ALA A 248 11.43 -5.30 -11.26
C ALA A 248 11.33 -6.11 -9.95
N LEU A 249 12.42 -6.22 -9.19
CA LEU A 249 12.41 -6.87 -7.87
C LEU A 249 11.47 -6.17 -6.89
N GLN A 250 11.55 -4.84 -6.79
CA GLN A 250 10.67 -4.02 -5.94
C GLN A 250 9.19 -4.29 -6.24
N VAL A 251 8.81 -4.21 -7.52
CA VAL A 251 7.42 -4.38 -7.96
C VAL A 251 6.91 -5.79 -7.68
N LYS A 252 7.68 -6.82 -8.03
CA LYS A 252 7.28 -8.23 -7.85
C LYS A 252 7.22 -8.62 -6.38
N ALA A 253 8.24 -8.25 -5.60
CA ALA A 253 8.27 -8.54 -4.16
C ALA A 253 7.15 -7.83 -3.41
N ALA A 254 6.86 -6.58 -3.76
CA ALA A 254 5.74 -5.82 -3.18
C ALA A 254 4.39 -6.45 -3.53
N ALA A 255 4.21 -6.92 -4.77
CA ALA A 255 2.99 -7.58 -5.23
C ALA A 255 2.75 -8.96 -4.59
N ASP A 256 3.80 -9.63 -4.13
CA ASP A 256 3.68 -10.93 -3.47
C ASP A 256 3.55 -10.84 -1.95
N LEU A 257 4.36 -9.99 -1.31
CA LEU A 257 4.43 -9.90 0.16
C LEU A 257 3.37 -8.95 0.72
N GLY A 258 3.09 -7.86 0.00
CA GLY A 258 2.12 -6.84 0.41
C GLY A 258 0.73 -7.38 0.72
N PRO A 259 0.13 -8.21 -0.15
CA PRO A 259 -1.19 -8.80 0.08
C PRO A 259 -1.32 -9.54 1.41
N LEU A 260 -0.34 -10.39 1.74
CA LEU A 260 -0.34 -11.16 2.99
C LEU A 260 -0.23 -10.26 4.22
N LEU A 261 0.62 -9.23 4.15
CA LEU A 261 0.77 -8.24 5.21
C LEU A 261 -0.51 -7.40 5.39
N LEU A 262 -1.22 -7.07 4.30
CA LEU A 262 -2.50 -6.36 4.35
C LEU A 262 -3.62 -7.22 4.94
N ASP A 263 -3.55 -8.53 4.76
CA ASP A 263 -4.46 -9.50 5.38
C ASP A 263 -4.12 -9.77 6.86
N GLY A 264 -3.05 -9.17 7.38
CA GLY A 264 -2.60 -9.33 8.77
C GLY A 264 -1.70 -10.54 9.02
N PHE A 265 -1.13 -11.11 7.96
CA PHE A 265 -0.28 -12.30 8.02
C PHE A 265 1.20 -11.95 7.96
N GLY A 266 2.02 -12.71 8.69
CA GLY A 266 3.48 -12.61 8.71
C GLY A 266 4.04 -11.75 9.85
N ASP A 267 5.07 -12.29 10.47
CA ASP A 267 5.84 -11.66 11.55
C ASP A 267 7.22 -11.20 11.05
N GLY A 268 7.48 -11.43 9.78
CA GLY A 268 8.67 -10.96 9.06
C GLY A 268 8.59 -11.31 7.58
N ILE A 269 9.49 -10.72 6.79
CA ILE A 269 9.64 -11.01 5.37
C ILE A 269 11.11 -11.27 5.01
N TRP A 270 11.31 -12.16 4.05
CA TRP A 270 12.62 -12.54 3.53
C TRP A 270 12.59 -12.53 2.00
N ILE A 271 13.17 -11.50 1.41
CA ILE A 271 13.39 -11.41 -0.04
C ILE A 271 14.74 -12.03 -0.36
N GLU A 272 14.75 -13.05 -1.20
CA GLU A 272 15.94 -13.70 -1.73
C GLU A 272 16.04 -13.43 -3.24
N ASN A 273 17.15 -12.84 -3.71
CA ASN A 273 17.41 -12.70 -5.15
C ASN A 273 18.63 -13.53 -5.52
N ARG A 274 18.43 -14.67 -6.21
CA ARG A 274 19.44 -15.74 -6.37
C ARG A 274 20.64 -15.34 -7.20
N ASN A 275 20.45 -14.48 -8.20
CA ASN A 275 21.54 -14.11 -9.13
C ASN A 275 22.52 -13.07 -8.57
N GLY A 276 22.23 -12.48 -7.41
CA GLY A 276 23.08 -11.47 -6.78
C GLY A 276 23.20 -10.13 -7.55
N ALA A 277 22.38 -9.90 -8.58
CA ALA A 277 22.45 -8.68 -9.40
C ALA A 277 21.93 -7.43 -8.67
N VAL A 278 21.07 -7.62 -7.65
CA VAL A 278 20.57 -6.52 -6.80
C VAL A 278 21.31 -6.57 -5.47
N ALA A 279 21.87 -5.44 -5.05
CA ALA A 279 22.64 -5.32 -3.81
C ALA A 279 21.76 -5.59 -2.58
N GLN A 280 22.35 -6.14 -1.51
CA GLN A 280 21.61 -6.49 -0.29
C GLN A 280 20.96 -5.27 0.36
N ASP A 281 21.64 -4.12 0.39
CA ASP A 281 21.09 -2.87 0.93
C ASP A 281 19.81 -2.44 0.19
N GLU A 282 19.75 -2.69 -1.13
CA GLU A 282 18.57 -2.40 -1.95
C GLU A 282 17.42 -3.38 -1.63
N ILE A 283 17.73 -4.66 -1.37
CA ILE A 283 16.77 -5.66 -0.94
C ILE A 283 16.19 -5.31 0.44
N ASP A 284 17.06 -4.92 1.38
CA ASP A 284 16.67 -4.54 2.75
C ASP A 284 15.78 -3.28 2.74
N ALA A 285 16.19 -2.28 1.96
CA ALA A 285 15.41 -1.05 1.80
C ALA A 285 14.05 -1.31 1.12
N THR A 286 13.99 -2.22 0.16
CA THR A 286 12.73 -2.69 -0.47
C THR A 286 11.85 -3.40 0.56
N SER A 287 12.43 -4.28 1.38
CA SER A 287 11.72 -4.99 2.44
C SER A 287 11.08 -4.01 3.45
N LEU A 288 11.84 -3.03 3.93
CA LEU A 288 11.32 -1.99 4.82
C LEU A 288 10.22 -1.15 4.15
N ALA A 289 10.37 -0.81 2.86
CA ALA A 289 9.35 -0.07 2.11
C ALA A 289 8.03 -0.88 1.97
N ILE A 290 8.10 -2.20 1.77
CA ILE A 290 6.92 -3.09 1.72
C ILE A 290 6.21 -3.11 3.07
N LEU A 291 6.94 -3.29 4.17
CA LEU A 291 6.37 -3.28 5.54
C LEU A 291 5.71 -1.94 5.85
N GLN A 292 6.31 -0.83 5.41
CA GLN A 292 5.75 0.52 5.60
C GLN A 292 4.53 0.76 4.71
N ALA A 293 4.55 0.35 3.44
CA ALA A 293 3.40 0.48 2.52
C ALA A 293 2.18 -0.30 3.01
N ALA A 294 2.39 -1.49 3.59
CA ALA A 294 1.36 -2.28 4.24
C ALA A 294 0.95 -1.76 5.64
N ARG A 295 1.64 -0.73 6.15
CA ARG A 295 1.41 -0.11 7.49
C ARG A 295 1.54 -1.10 8.64
N VAL A 296 2.43 -2.08 8.53
CA VAL A 296 2.72 -3.04 9.61
C VAL A 296 3.99 -2.69 10.39
N ARG A 297 4.87 -1.88 9.79
CA ARG A 297 6.06 -1.32 10.44
C ARG A 297 6.40 0.03 9.82
N VAL A 298 6.69 1.01 10.66
CA VAL A 298 7.10 2.35 10.23
C VAL A 298 8.59 2.55 10.50
N SER A 299 9.36 2.77 9.44
CA SER A 299 10.82 2.92 9.51
C SER A 299 11.32 4.35 9.30
N LYS A 300 10.53 5.20 8.62
CA LYS A 300 10.85 6.60 8.28
C LYS A 300 9.57 7.44 8.14
N ALA A 301 9.72 8.73 7.80
CA ALA A 301 8.58 9.56 7.41
C ALA A 301 7.87 8.98 6.18
N GLU A 302 6.55 9.13 6.11
CA GLU A 302 5.74 8.78 4.93
C GLU A 302 5.40 10.06 4.15
N TYR A 303 5.48 9.98 2.82
CA TYR A 303 5.12 11.09 1.95
C TYR A 303 3.89 10.74 1.11
N ILE A 304 2.93 11.67 1.10
CA ILE A 304 1.71 11.62 0.29
C ILE A 304 1.86 12.74 -0.74
N ALA A 305 2.37 12.42 -1.93
CA ALA A 305 2.74 13.42 -2.92
C ALA A 305 1.98 13.21 -4.23
N CYS A 306 1.38 14.28 -4.75
CA CYS A 306 0.62 14.20 -5.98
C CYS A 306 1.54 14.07 -7.22
N PRO A 307 1.08 13.38 -8.30
CA PRO A 307 1.89 13.09 -9.48
C PRO A 307 2.09 14.29 -10.41
N SER A 308 1.74 15.48 -9.99
CA SER A 308 1.67 16.68 -10.84
C SER A 308 0.52 16.66 -11.87
N CYS A 309 0.05 17.80 -12.26
CA CYS A 309 -0.95 17.99 -13.33
C CYS A 309 -0.88 19.45 -13.82
N GLY A 310 -1.71 19.81 -14.79
CA GLY A 310 -1.77 21.18 -15.31
C GLY A 310 -2.16 22.27 -14.28
N ARG A 311 -2.50 21.89 -13.05
CA ARG A 311 -2.79 22.81 -11.94
C ARG A 311 -1.65 22.94 -10.93
N THR A 312 -0.58 22.17 -11.10
CA THR A 312 0.59 22.21 -10.22
C THR A 312 1.28 23.57 -10.34
N LEU A 313 1.57 24.21 -9.21
CA LEU A 313 2.01 25.60 -9.12
C LEU A 313 3.53 25.76 -8.90
N TYR A 314 4.25 24.64 -8.75
CA TYR A 314 5.70 24.61 -8.51
C TYR A 314 6.28 23.26 -8.95
N ASP A 315 7.60 23.16 -8.99
CA ASP A 315 8.31 21.90 -9.25
C ASP A 315 8.16 20.95 -8.04
N ILE A 316 7.20 20.03 -8.17
CA ILE A 316 6.81 19.15 -7.06
C ILE A 316 7.87 18.07 -6.80
N GLU A 317 8.51 17.53 -7.82
CA GLU A 317 9.56 16.50 -7.72
C GLU A 317 10.78 17.05 -6.95
N ARG A 318 11.27 18.19 -7.35
CA ARG A 318 12.37 18.88 -6.66
C ARG A 318 12.00 19.26 -5.23
N THR A 319 10.78 19.72 -5.00
CA THR A 319 10.30 20.11 -3.66
C THR A 319 10.17 18.90 -2.74
N LEU A 320 9.62 17.80 -3.25
CA LEU A 320 9.51 16.55 -2.50
C LEU A 320 10.88 16.01 -2.10
N SER A 321 11.85 16.01 -3.02
CA SER A 321 13.23 15.61 -2.73
C SER A 321 13.87 16.49 -1.62
N ALA A 322 13.65 17.80 -1.67
CA ALA A 322 14.16 18.72 -0.65
C ALA A 322 13.49 18.49 0.72
N ILE A 323 12.17 18.24 0.76
CA ILE A 323 11.45 17.90 1.99
C ILE A 323 11.97 16.58 2.56
N LYS A 324 12.12 15.54 1.73
CA LYS A 324 12.66 14.23 2.13
C LYS A 324 14.04 14.36 2.76
N ALA A 325 14.95 15.12 2.15
CA ALA A 325 16.29 15.35 2.66
C ALA A 325 16.32 15.93 4.09
N ARG A 326 15.29 16.69 4.47
CA ARG A 326 15.19 17.36 5.78
C ARG A 326 14.37 16.58 6.81
N THR A 327 13.49 15.66 6.39
CA THR A 327 12.46 15.09 7.25
C THR A 327 12.38 13.56 7.26
N SER A 328 13.16 12.85 6.43
CA SER A 328 13.09 11.39 6.31
C SER A 328 13.32 10.62 7.60
N HIS A 329 14.11 11.17 8.53
CA HIS A 329 14.36 10.61 9.86
C HIS A 329 13.16 10.70 10.83
N LEU A 330 12.14 11.48 10.51
CA LEU A 330 10.96 11.67 11.36
C LEU A 330 10.02 10.45 11.27
N ARG A 331 10.38 9.36 11.92
CA ARG A 331 9.60 8.12 11.91
C ARG A 331 8.18 8.34 12.39
N GLY A 332 7.21 7.89 11.60
CA GLY A 332 5.78 7.95 11.92
C GLY A 332 5.10 9.25 11.52
N ILE A 333 5.82 10.27 11.07
CA ILE A 333 5.24 11.50 10.54
C ILE A 333 4.88 11.33 9.07
N ARG A 334 3.67 11.76 8.71
CA ARG A 334 3.17 11.75 7.32
C ARG A 334 3.09 13.18 6.80
N ILE A 335 3.75 13.43 5.68
CA ILE A 335 3.84 14.76 5.07
C ILE A 335 3.16 14.74 3.71
N GLY A 336 2.10 15.53 3.54
CA GLY A 336 1.43 15.77 2.27
C GLY A 336 2.17 16.83 1.44
N VAL A 337 2.48 16.53 0.17
CA VAL A 337 3.11 17.48 -0.75
C VAL A 337 2.22 17.60 -2.00
N MET A 338 1.45 18.70 -2.06
CA MET A 338 0.37 18.87 -3.03
C MET A 338 0.60 20.08 -3.93
N GLY A 339 0.54 19.87 -5.22
CA GLY A 339 0.78 20.89 -6.23
C GLY A 339 -0.23 22.04 -6.26
N CYS A 340 -1.46 21.82 -5.76
CA CYS A 340 -2.52 22.84 -5.73
C CYS A 340 -3.56 22.60 -4.63
N ILE A 341 -4.34 23.64 -4.31
CA ILE A 341 -5.40 23.59 -3.29
C ILE A 341 -6.70 22.90 -3.76
N VAL A 342 -6.84 22.57 -5.02
CA VAL A 342 -8.13 22.08 -5.57
C VAL A 342 -8.50 20.73 -4.99
N ASN A 343 -7.60 19.77 -5.06
CA ASN A 343 -7.79 18.43 -4.50
C ASN A 343 -6.85 18.16 -3.31
N GLY A 344 -5.73 18.90 -3.24
CA GLY A 344 -4.65 18.63 -2.31
C GLY A 344 -5.09 18.42 -0.85
N PRO A 345 -5.88 19.34 -0.25
CA PRO A 345 -6.31 19.18 1.13
C PRO A 345 -7.15 17.90 1.39
N GLY A 346 -7.95 17.46 0.42
CA GLY A 346 -8.70 16.21 0.50
C GLY A 346 -7.79 14.97 0.35
N GLU A 347 -6.92 14.99 -0.65
CA GLU A 347 -6.04 13.86 -0.98
C GLU A 347 -4.94 13.61 0.05
N MET A 348 -4.57 14.62 0.85
CA MET A 348 -3.67 14.50 1.99
C MET A 348 -4.39 14.35 3.34
N ALA A 349 -5.65 13.93 3.36
CA ALA A 349 -6.46 13.85 4.59
C ALA A 349 -5.81 13.00 5.70
N ASP A 350 -4.97 12.02 5.33
CA ASP A 350 -4.21 11.17 6.25
C ASP A 350 -2.85 11.79 6.67
N ALA A 351 -2.45 12.95 6.14
CA ALA A 351 -1.18 13.58 6.46
C ALA A 351 -1.23 14.29 7.82
N ASP A 352 -0.13 14.24 8.56
CA ASP A 352 0.04 15.00 9.81
C ASP A 352 0.42 16.44 9.51
N TYR A 353 1.17 16.66 8.41
CA TYR A 353 1.55 17.98 7.91
C TYR A 353 1.31 18.07 6.40
N GLY A 354 0.95 19.26 5.91
CA GLY A 354 0.72 19.50 4.50
C GLY A 354 1.50 20.69 3.96
N TYR A 355 2.14 20.50 2.80
CA TYR A 355 2.79 21.53 1.99
C TYR A 355 2.01 21.64 0.67
N VAL A 356 1.24 22.72 0.50
CA VAL A 356 0.23 22.82 -0.56
C VAL A 356 0.43 24.10 -1.36
N GLY A 357 0.57 23.99 -2.69
CA GLY A 357 0.61 25.13 -3.59
C GLY A 357 -0.72 25.90 -3.57
N SER A 358 -0.70 27.19 -3.22
CA SER A 358 -1.89 28.02 -3.05
C SER A 358 -1.97 29.18 -4.07
N GLY A 359 -0.90 29.43 -4.82
CA GLY A 359 -0.79 30.44 -5.86
C GLY A 359 0.60 30.41 -6.48
N PRO A 360 0.89 31.15 -7.56
CA PRO A 360 2.22 31.22 -8.14
C PRO A 360 3.27 31.65 -7.11
N GLY A 361 4.25 30.79 -6.82
CA GLY A 361 5.29 31.02 -5.81
C GLY A 361 4.78 31.13 -4.36
N ARG A 362 3.58 30.62 -4.08
CA ARG A 362 2.95 30.70 -2.75
C ARG A 362 2.52 29.32 -2.26
N ILE A 363 2.82 29.06 -1.00
CA ILE A 363 2.54 27.82 -0.31
C ILE A 363 1.66 28.08 0.92
N THR A 364 0.80 27.14 1.22
CA THR A 364 0.03 27.08 2.47
C THR A 364 0.44 25.82 3.22
N LEU A 365 0.72 25.96 4.51
CA LEU A 365 1.07 24.86 5.41
C LEU A 365 -0.12 24.45 6.28
N TYR A 366 -0.23 23.14 6.48
CA TYR A 366 -1.29 22.51 7.25
C TYR A 366 -0.72 21.66 8.37
N LYS A 367 -1.50 21.52 9.48
CA LYS A 367 -1.38 20.42 10.45
C LYS A 367 -2.69 19.63 10.42
N GLY A 368 -2.61 18.39 9.98
CA GLY A 368 -3.80 17.64 9.64
C GLY A 368 -4.65 18.39 8.60
N ARG A 369 -5.90 18.69 8.92
CA ARG A 369 -6.81 19.46 8.06
C ARG A 369 -6.83 20.97 8.36
N GLU A 370 -6.12 21.42 9.39
CA GLU A 370 -6.10 22.82 9.81
C GLU A 370 -5.00 23.60 9.08
N ILE A 371 -5.36 24.80 8.62
CA ILE A 371 -4.41 25.72 7.99
C ILE A 371 -3.63 26.42 9.09
N MET A 372 -2.32 26.26 9.09
CA MET A 372 -1.43 26.88 10.06
C MET A 372 -0.85 28.20 9.55
N GLU A 373 -0.39 28.23 8.31
CA GLU A 373 0.20 29.44 7.71
C GLU A 373 -0.17 29.53 6.21
N ARG A 374 -0.51 30.76 5.75
CA ARG A 374 -0.91 31.02 4.37
C ARG A 374 0.07 31.94 3.66
N ASN A 375 0.07 31.87 2.32
CA ASN A 375 0.80 32.81 1.46
C ASN A 375 2.31 32.87 1.71
N ILE A 376 2.92 31.77 2.16
CA ILE A 376 4.35 31.69 2.41
C ILE A 376 5.08 31.72 1.05
N PRO A 377 6.12 32.57 0.87
CA PRO A 377 6.98 32.49 -0.30
C PRO A 377 7.60 31.10 -0.42
N GLN A 378 7.59 30.52 -1.62
CA GLN A 378 8.05 29.13 -1.86
C GLN A 378 9.47 28.89 -1.37
N GLU A 379 10.37 29.87 -1.51
CA GLU A 379 11.77 29.82 -1.10
C GLU A 379 11.95 29.70 0.42
N ARG A 380 10.95 30.10 1.21
CA ARG A 380 10.95 30.02 2.69
C ARG A 380 10.10 28.85 3.22
N ALA A 381 9.26 28.27 2.37
CA ALA A 381 8.20 27.37 2.82
C ALA A 381 8.73 26.06 3.42
N LEU A 382 9.89 25.56 2.96
CA LEU A 382 10.52 24.37 3.53
C LEU A 382 11.05 24.62 4.94
N ASP A 383 11.70 25.75 5.18
CA ASP A 383 12.18 26.11 6.52
C ASP A 383 11.00 26.33 7.46
N THR A 384 9.95 27.01 6.98
CA THR A 384 8.71 27.20 7.75
C THR A 384 8.01 25.88 8.08
N LEU A 385 8.02 24.90 7.18
CA LEU A 385 7.50 23.55 7.48
C LEU A 385 8.29 22.87 8.60
N VAL A 386 9.62 22.93 8.55
CA VAL A 386 10.48 22.36 9.61
C VAL A 386 10.22 23.05 10.95
N GLU A 387 10.11 24.38 10.94
CA GLU A 387 9.78 25.17 12.15
C GLU A 387 8.38 24.81 12.68
N LEU A 388 7.40 24.59 11.81
CA LEU A 388 6.06 24.14 12.20
C LEU A 388 6.11 22.79 12.89
N ILE A 389 6.83 21.81 12.33
CA ILE A 389 7.01 20.48 12.92
C ILE A 389 7.69 20.59 14.30
N ARG A 390 8.72 21.42 14.44
CA ARG A 390 9.40 21.69 15.71
C ARG A 390 8.46 22.31 16.75
N ARG A 391 7.73 23.35 16.36
CA ARG A 391 6.77 24.05 17.22
C ARG A 391 5.63 23.15 17.72
N CYS A 392 5.26 22.15 16.91
CA CYS A 392 4.26 21.16 17.29
C CYS A 392 4.81 20.02 18.16
N GLY A 393 6.13 19.96 18.41
CA GLY A 393 6.75 18.94 19.26
C GLY A 393 7.01 17.59 18.57
N ASP A 394 6.82 17.52 17.24
CA ASP A 394 6.97 16.29 16.45
C ASP A 394 8.36 16.18 15.82
N TRP A 395 9.22 17.19 15.98
CA TRP A 395 10.60 17.14 15.48
C TRP A 395 11.48 16.27 16.39
N ARG A 396 12.31 15.46 15.77
CA ARG A 396 13.41 14.75 16.40
C ARG A 396 14.69 15.11 15.66
N GLU A 397 15.80 15.21 16.36
CA GLU A 397 17.08 15.40 15.66
C GLU A 397 17.49 14.09 14.98
N PRO A 398 18.13 14.16 13.81
CA PRO A 398 18.67 12.97 13.16
C PRO A 398 19.65 12.24 14.11
N ASP A 399 19.59 10.91 14.12
CA ASP A 399 20.59 10.12 14.82
C ASP A 399 21.98 10.51 14.27
N THR A 400 22.87 10.96 15.13
CA THR A 400 24.26 11.23 14.76
C THR A 400 24.92 9.89 14.43
N VAL A 401 25.30 9.72 13.14
CA VAL A 401 26.05 8.56 12.64
C VAL A 401 27.45 8.56 13.21
#